data_db03651f55b144303fbd077d0e516079
#
_entry.id   db03651f55b144303fbd077d0e516079
#
_cell.length_a   1.000
_cell.length_b   1.000
_cell.length_c   1.000
_cell.angle_alpha   90.00
_cell.angle_beta   90.00
_cell.angle_gamma   90.00
#
_symmetry.space_group_name_H-M   'P 1'
#
loop_
_entity.id
_entity.type
_entity.pdbx_description
1 polymer ?
#
loop_
_entity_poly.entity_id
_entity_poly.type
_entity_poly.pdbx_seq_one_letter_code
_entity_poly.pdbx_strand_id
1 'polypeptide(L)'
;MGLFSWIYPDEYLDSAYDIDYEKFYEDGFRGVIFDIDNTLVPQDAPSDERSDALLRRLKDIGYQVMLLSNNKEPRVKMFLETMKERDHEEKQNQSGSDAGESTKQGTKIEYIHKAGKPSRKGYRKAMEQMGTNTGNTLFVGDQLFTDVWGARRTGIYSILVKPMDPHEEIQIVIKRKIEKPFLAGYLKSQKKKWEKSDRHLS
;
A
#
# COMPACT_ATOMS: atom_id res chain seq x y z
N MET A 1 -0.69 -10.41 25.81
CA MET A 1 -0.70 -9.40 24.72
C MET A 1 0.23 -8.27 25.12
N GLY A 2 1.09 -7.78 24.21
CA GLY A 2 1.96 -6.64 24.50
C GLY A 2 1.15 -5.35 24.66
N LEU A 3 1.66 -4.40 25.45
CA LEU A 3 1.00 -3.12 25.77
C LEU A 3 0.59 -2.32 24.52
N PHE A 4 1.23 -2.55 23.37
CA PHE A 4 1.03 -1.81 22.11
C PHE A 4 0.59 -2.71 20.94
N SER A 5 0.07 -3.93 21.21
CA SER A 5 -0.31 -4.87 20.14
C SER A 5 -1.40 -4.34 19.19
N TRP A 6 -2.15 -3.34 19.62
CA TRP A 6 -3.21 -2.68 18.84
C TRP A 6 -2.72 -1.78 17.70
N ILE A 7 -1.42 -1.36 17.74
CA ILE A 7 -0.80 -0.55 16.67
C ILE A 7 0.12 -1.37 15.77
N TYR A 8 0.38 -2.63 16.11
CA TYR A 8 1.28 -3.46 15.32
C TYR A 8 0.65 -3.83 13.98
N PRO A 9 1.43 -3.82 12.87
CA PRO A 9 0.95 -4.32 11.59
C PRO A 9 0.67 -5.82 11.68
N ASP A 10 -0.15 -6.32 10.76
CA ASP A 10 -0.33 -7.76 10.59
C ASP A 10 0.93 -8.36 9.97
N GLU A 11 1.56 -7.66 8.99
CA GLU A 11 2.86 -8.01 8.42
C GLU A 11 3.80 -6.80 8.33
N TYR A 12 5.10 -7.07 8.31
CA TYR A 12 6.15 -6.08 8.06
C TYR A 12 7.12 -6.62 7.01
N LEU A 13 7.21 -5.96 5.87
CA LEU A 13 7.98 -6.36 4.71
C LEU A 13 8.97 -5.26 4.28
N ASP A 14 9.90 -5.62 3.44
CA ASP A 14 10.90 -4.67 2.95
C ASP A 14 10.30 -3.68 1.94
N SER A 15 9.35 -4.15 1.12
CA SER A 15 8.76 -3.33 0.06
C SER A 15 7.32 -3.77 -0.25
N ALA A 16 6.51 -2.83 -0.75
CA ALA A 16 5.19 -3.14 -1.32
C ALA A 16 5.27 -4.10 -2.52
N TYR A 17 6.42 -4.18 -3.14
CA TYR A 17 6.69 -5.02 -4.30
C TYR A 17 7.01 -6.48 -3.95
N ASP A 18 7.31 -6.75 -2.67
CA ASP A 18 7.63 -8.09 -2.17
C ASP A 18 6.40 -8.84 -1.64
N ILE A 19 5.22 -8.21 -1.72
CA ILE A 19 3.95 -8.80 -1.28
C ILE A 19 3.49 -9.83 -2.30
N ASP A 20 3.13 -11.03 -1.83
CA ASP A 20 2.50 -12.07 -2.64
C ASP A 20 0.99 -11.79 -2.79
N TYR A 21 0.65 -10.90 -3.73
CA TYR A 21 -0.73 -10.50 -3.96
C TYR A 21 -1.59 -11.63 -4.53
N GLU A 22 -1.02 -12.56 -5.30
CA GLU A 22 -1.70 -13.73 -5.82
C GLU A 22 -2.21 -14.58 -4.67
N LYS A 23 -1.35 -14.87 -3.68
CA LYS A 23 -1.73 -15.63 -2.50
C LYS A 23 -2.81 -14.92 -1.69
N PHE A 24 -2.70 -13.62 -1.46
CA PHE A 24 -3.76 -12.86 -0.78
C PHE A 24 -5.08 -12.90 -1.56
N TYR A 25 -5.02 -12.89 -2.90
CA TYR A 25 -6.22 -13.01 -3.73
C TYR A 25 -6.86 -14.40 -3.59
N GLU A 26 -6.06 -15.47 -3.57
CA GLU A 26 -6.49 -16.85 -3.29
C GLU A 26 -7.12 -16.95 -1.90
N ASP A 27 -6.55 -16.27 -0.90
CA ASP A 27 -7.05 -16.22 0.49
C ASP A 27 -8.34 -15.35 0.63
N GLY A 28 -8.84 -14.77 -0.46
CA GLY A 28 -10.13 -14.07 -0.51
C GLY A 28 -10.06 -12.55 -0.45
N PHE A 29 -8.86 -11.94 -0.44
CA PHE A 29 -8.74 -10.49 -0.52
C PHE A 29 -9.10 -9.97 -1.92
N ARG A 30 -9.76 -8.82 -1.99
CA ARG A 30 -10.30 -8.24 -3.23
C ARG A 30 -9.97 -6.75 -3.38
N GLY A 31 -9.63 -6.06 -2.31
CA GLY A 31 -9.23 -4.65 -2.31
C GLY A 31 -7.84 -4.44 -1.79
N VAL A 32 -7.09 -3.52 -2.43
CA VAL A 32 -5.82 -3.03 -1.91
C VAL A 32 -5.84 -1.50 -1.85
N ILE A 33 -5.58 -0.97 -0.68
CA ILE A 33 -5.40 0.47 -0.45
C ILE A 33 -3.93 0.73 -0.23
N PHE A 34 -3.34 1.62 -1.03
CA PHE A 34 -1.95 2.06 -0.90
C PHE A 34 -1.83 3.48 -0.37
N ASP A 35 -0.86 3.72 0.49
CA ASP A 35 -0.20 5.02 0.54
C ASP A 35 0.71 5.18 -0.68
N ILE A 36 1.09 6.41 -1.02
CA ILE A 36 1.90 6.71 -2.22
C ILE A 36 3.36 6.92 -1.84
N ASP A 37 3.60 7.98 -1.06
CA ASP A 37 4.94 8.49 -0.76
C ASP A 37 5.70 7.53 0.16
N ASN A 38 6.91 7.17 -0.20
CA ASN A 38 7.74 6.17 0.47
C ASN A 38 7.17 4.74 0.51
N THR A 39 6.01 4.51 -0.13
CA THR A 39 5.36 3.19 -0.24
C THR A 39 5.45 2.64 -1.67
N LEU A 40 4.93 3.37 -2.66
CA LEU A 40 4.99 3.02 -4.09
C LEU A 40 6.13 3.71 -4.81
N VAL A 41 6.47 4.93 -4.41
CA VAL A 41 7.57 5.75 -4.98
C VAL A 41 8.25 6.51 -3.86
N PRO A 42 9.49 7.01 -4.05
CA PRO A 42 10.11 7.93 -3.12
C PRO A 42 9.25 9.15 -2.83
N GLN A 43 9.56 9.88 -1.74
CA GLN A 43 8.83 11.09 -1.34
C GLN A 43 8.71 12.07 -2.51
N ASP A 44 7.48 12.52 -2.79
CA ASP A 44 7.12 13.48 -3.84
C ASP A 44 7.52 13.09 -5.28
N ALA A 45 8.02 11.89 -5.52
CA ALA A 45 8.35 11.40 -6.86
C ALA A 45 7.09 11.11 -7.69
N PRO A 46 7.13 11.29 -9.03
CA PRO A 46 6.06 10.82 -9.91
C PRO A 46 5.96 9.29 -9.87
N SER A 47 4.96 8.71 -10.52
CA SER A 47 4.95 7.27 -10.73
C SER A 47 6.16 6.84 -11.58
N ASP A 48 6.59 5.62 -11.44
CA ASP A 48 7.65 4.99 -12.21
C ASP A 48 7.16 3.68 -12.86
N GLU A 49 7.98 3.08 -13.72
CA GLU A 49 7.64 1.83 -14.41
C GLU A 49 7.28 0.71 -13.42
N ARG A 50 7.94 0.68 -12.27
CA ARG A 50 7.75 -0.36 -11.25
C ARG A 50 6.41 -0.21 -10.55
N SER A 51 6.03 1.00 -10.17
CA SER A 51 4.73 1.30 -9.57
C SER A 51 3.59 1.07 -10.57
N ASP A 52 3.77 1.47 -11.83
CA ASP A 52 2.79 1.28 -12.88
C ASP A 52 2.58 -0.22 -13.17
N ALA A 53 3.66 -0.99 -13.28
CA ALA A 53 3.58 -2.44 -13.47
C ALA A 53 2.86 -3.15 -12.31
N LEU A 54 3.14 -2.76 -11.06
CA LEU A 54 2.43 -3.30 -9.90
C LEU A 54 0.94 -3.00 -9.96
N LEU A 55 0.56 -1.75 -10.21
CA LEU A 55 -0.84 -1.35 -10.25
C LEU A 55 -1.62 -2.04 -11.39
N ARG A 56 -0.98 -2.22 -12.57
CA ARG A 56 -1.55 -3.01 -13.67
C ARG A 56 -1.72 -4.48 -13.29
N ARG A 57 -0.67 -5.12 -12.75
CA ARG A 57 -0.71 -6.52 -12.28
C ARG A 57 -1.85 -6.76 -11.29
N LEU A 58 -2.04 -5.88 -10.32
CA LEU A 58 -3.14 -6.00 -9.36
C LEU A 58 -4.51 -5.95 -10.03
N LYS A 59 -4.69 -5.10 -11.04
CA LYS A 59 -5.92 -5.05 -11.83
C LYS A 59 -6.12 -6.33 -12.65
N ASP A 60 -5.05 -6.85 -13.23
CA ASP A 60 -5.10 -8.09 -14.03
C ASP A 60 -5.44 -9.31 -13.15
N ILE A 61 -4.95 -9.35 -11.90
CA ILE A 61 -5.36 -10.37 -10.89
C ILE A 61 -6.85 -10.23 -10.53
N GLY A 62 -7.42 -9.01 -10.60
CA GLY A 62 -8.82 -8.74 -10.28
C GLY A 62 -9.05 -7.88 -9.04
N TYR A 63 -8.00 -7.27 -8.49
CA TYR A 63 -8.13 -6.37 -7.35
C TYR A 63 -8.83 -5.05 -7.69
N GLN A 64 -9.62 -4.56 -6.74
CA GLN A 64 -9.95 -3.14 -6.66
C GLN A 64 -8.79 -2.41 -5.98
N VAL A 65 -8.24 -1.38 -6.64
CA VAL A 65 -7.07 -0.64 -6.14
C VAL A 65 -7.45 0.81 -5.86
N MET A 66 -7.03 1.31 -4.69
CA MET A 66 -7.29 2.65 -4.22
C MET A 66 -6.00 3.29 -3.68
N LEU A 67 -5.73 4.53 -4.07
CA LEU A 67 -4.68 5.34 -3.44
C LEU A 67 -5.27 6.19 -2.33
N LEU A 68 -4.66 6.16 -1.14
CA LEU A 68 -5.13 6.89 0.05
C LEU A 68 -4.00 7.76 0.62
N SER A 69 -3.97 9.04 0.24
CA SER A 69 -2.90 9.95 0.62
C SER A 69 -3.38 11.09 1.53
N ASN A 70 -2.54 11.49 2.49
CA ASN A 70 -2.74 12.72 3.28
C ASN A 70 -2.36 13.98 2.50
N ASN A 71 -1.69 13.82 1.37
CA ASN A 71 -1.26 14.94 0.53
C ASN A 71 -2.43 15.63 -0.19
N LYS A 72 -2.13 16.78 -0.77
CA LYS A 72 -3.08 17.57 -1.57
C LYS A 72 -3.33 16.86 -2.92
N GLU A 73 -4.47 17.17 -3.52
CA GLU A 73 -4.91 16.59 -4.79
C GLU A 73 -3.86 16.70 -5.93
N PRO A 74 -3.16 17.85 -6.12
CA PRO A 74 -2.16 17.95 -7.18
C PRO A 74 -1.05 16.91 -7.09
N ARG A 75 -0.62 16.52 -5.87
CA ARG A 75 0.39 15.47 -5.67
C ARG A 75 -0.10 14.11 -6.18
N VAL A 76 -1.34 13.75 -5.83
CA VAL A 76 -1.92 12.47 -6.25
C VAL A 76 -2.19 12.46 -7.76
N LYS A 77 -2.66 13.57 -8.30
CA LYS A 77 -2.85 13.73 -9.76
C LYS A 77 -1.56 13.60 -10.53
N MET A 78 -0.47 14.25 -10.10
CA MET A 78 0.84 14.14 -10.73
C MET A 78 1.27 12.67 -10.84
N PHE A 79 1.13 11.87 -9.79
CA PHE A 79 1.43 10.44 -9.81
C PHE A 79 0.61 9.70 -10.88
N LEU A 80 -0.70 9.94 -10.94
CA LEU A 80 -1.60 9.26 -11.87
C LEU A 80 -1.47 9.75 -13.32
N GLU A 81 -1.16 11.03 -13.52
CA GLU A 81 -0.96 11.62 -14.85
C GLU A 81 0.30 11.06 -15.50
N THR A 82 1.40 10.98 -14.76
CA THR A 82 2.64 10.38 -15.26
C THR A 82 2.45 8.89 -15.63
N MET A 83 1.67 8.15 -14.85
CA MET A 83 1.29 6.77 -15.20
C MET A 83 0.52 6.70 -16.53
N LYS A 84 -0.45 7.60 -16.73
CA LYS A 84 -1.26 7.64 -17.97
C LYS A 84 -0.44 8.04 -19.18
N GLU A 85 0.48 8.99 -19.03
CA GLU A 85 1.39 9.41 -20.11
C GLU A 85 2.22 8.23 -20.61
N ARG A 86 2.81 7.43 -19.71
CA ARG A 86 3.54 6.21 -20.07
C ARG A 86 2.65 5.15 -20.72
N ASP A 87 1.43 4.94 -20.22
CA ASP A 87 0.46 4.04 -20.85
C ASP A 87 0.15 4.44 -22.31
N HIS A 88 0.12 5.75 -22.59
CA HIS A 88 -0.09 6.26 -23.94
C HIS A 88 1.13 6.06 -24.84
N GLU A 89 2.34 6.33 -24.34
CA GLU A 89 3.59 6.14 -25.08
C GLU A 89 3.83 4.66 -25.43
N GLU A 90 3.60 3.75 -24.47
CA GLU A 90 3.72 2.30 -24.70
C GLU A 90 2.77 1.82 -25.82
N LYS A 91 1.52 2.31 -25.84
CA LYS A 91 0.54 1.97 -26.88
C LYS A 91 0.93 2.52 -28.25
N GLN A 92 1.48 3.73 -28.33
CA GLN A 92 1.94 4.30 -29.61
C GLN A 92 3.13 3.51 -30.18
N ASN A 93 4.07 3.10 -29.33
CA ASN A 93 5.24 2.32 -29.76
C ASN A 93 4.88 0.89 -30.21
N GLN A 94 3.79 0.31 -29.68
CA GLN A 94 3.30 -1.02 -30.06
C GLN A 94 2.40 -1.00 -31.31
N SER A 95 1.82 0.13 -31.70
CA SER A 95 0.94 0.26 -32.87
C SER A 95 1.65 0.15 -34.24
N GLY A 96 2.96 -0.07 -34.25
CA GLY A 96 3.76 -0.30 -35.46
C GLY A 96 3.84 -1.75 -35.91
N SER A 97 3.27 -2.71 -35.21
CA SER A 97 3.22 -4.13 -35.57
C SER A 97 1.79 -4.64 -35.41
N ASP A 98 1.24 -5.14 -36.52
CA ASP A 98 -0.07 -5.77 -36.67
C ASP A 98 -0.41 -6.67 -35.48
N ALA A 99 -1.23 -6.21 -34.56
CA ALA A 99 -1.78 -7.04 -33.51
C ALA A 99 -3.17 -6.51 -33.11
N GLY A 100 -4.13 -7.41 -33.19
CA GLY A 100 -5.56 -7.22 -33.05
C GLY A 100 -5.99 -6.35 -31.89
N GLU A 101 -7.07 -5.67 -32.13
CA GLU A 101 -7.86 -4.78 -31.27
C GLU A 101 -8.17 -5.42 -29.91
N SER A 102 -7.21 -5.35 -28.99
CA SER A 102 -7.47 -5.54 -27.57
C SER A 102 -7.69 -4.16 -26.97
N THR A 103 -8.94 -3.74 -26.87
CA THR A 103 -9.40 -2.55 -26.15
C THR A 103 -9.10 -2.71 -24.64
N LYS A 104 -7.82 -2.70 -24.25
CA LYS A 104 -7.45 -2.51 -22.84
C LYS A 104 -7.66 -1.03 -22.53
N GLN A 105 -8.84 -0.72 -22.00
CA GLN A 105 -9.17 0.54 -21.38
C GLN A 105 -8.07 0.88 -20.37
N GLY A 106 -7.47 2.09 -20.46
CA GLY A 106 -6.38 2.49 -19.56
C GLY A 106 -6.73 2.21 -18.09
N THR A 107 -5.77 1.76 -17.32
CA THR A 107 -5.97 1.34 -15.92
C THR A 107 -6.46 2.51 -15.07
N LYS A 108 -7.78 2.59 -14.83
CA LYS A 108 -8.35 3.61 -13.96
C LYS A 108 -8.07 3.24 -12.51
N ILE A 109 -7.19 4.00 -11.84
CA ILE A 109 -6.94 3.92 -10.41
C ILE A 109 -7.71 5.03 -9.71
N GLU A 110 -8.53 4.66 -8.74
CA GLU A 110 -9.26 5.60 -7.89
C GLU A 110 -8.38 6.11 -6.74
N TYR A 111 -8.68 7.30 -6.22
CA TYR A 111 -7.87 7.88 -5.15
C TYR A 111 -8.68 8.75 -4.19
N ILE A 112 -8.15 8.89 -2.97
CA ILE A 112 -8.62 9.83 -1.95
C ILE A 112 -7.41 10.66 -1.50
N HIS A 113 -7.44 11.95 -1.79
CA HIS A 113 -6.49 12.94 -1.29
C HIS A 113 -6.99 13.54 0.04
N LYS A 114 -6.10 14.19 0.80
CA LYS A 114 -6.42 14.75 2.13
C LYS A 114 -7.21 13.75 3.00
N ALA A 115 -6.80 12.50 2.96
CA ALA A 115 -7.53 11.38 3.57
C ALA A 115 -7.69 11.51 5.09
N GLY A 116 -6.84 12.31 5.74
CA GLY A 116 -6.84 12.55 7.18
C GLY A 116 -6.43 11.32 7.99
N LYS A 117 -5.55 10.48 7.43
CA LYS A 117 -4.97 9.34 8.16
C LYS A 117 -4.31 9.85 9.46
N PRO A 118 -4.51 9.19 10.62
CA PRO A 118 -5.10 7.87 10.85
C PRO A 118 -6.62 7.85 11.11
N SER A 119 -7.39 8.88 10.71
CA SER A 119 -8.84 8.84 10.83
C SER A 119 -9.44 7.70 10.00
N ARG A 120 -10.40 6.97 10.57
CA ARG A 120 -11.08 5.85 9.89
C ARG A 120 -11.92 6.26 8.68
N LYS A 121 -12.24 7.56 8.54
CA LYS A 121 -13.12 8.06 7.47
C LYS A 121 -12.59 7.76 6.06
N GLY A 122 -11.29 8.03 5.83
CA GLY A 122 -10.65 7.79 4.52
C GLY A 122 -10.67 6.30 4.14
N TYR A 123 -10.33 5.42 5.08
CA TYR A 123 -10.31 3.96 4.85
C TYR A 123 -11.70 3.40 4.56
N ARG A 124 -12.73 3.83 5.31
CA ARG A 124 -14.11 3.40 5.07
C ARG A 124 -14.63 3.85 3.71
N LYS A 125 -14.36 5.12 3.35
CA LYS A 125 -14.72 5.66 2.04
C LYS A 125 -14.03 4.90 0.91
N ALA A 126 -12.76 4.53 1.09
CA ALA A 126 -12.02 3.74 0.11
C ALA A 126 -12.67 2.37 -0.10
N MET A 127 -12.99 1.64 0.96
CA MET A 127 -13.68 0.35 0.86
C MET A 127 -15.07 0.47 0.22
N GLU A 128 -15.84 1.50 0.58
CA GLU A 128 -17.15 1.78 -0.02
C GLU A 128 -17.04 2.00 -1.53
N GLN A 129 -16.10 2.81 -1.98
CA GLN A 129 -15.88 3.07 -3.41
C GLN A 129 -15.38 1.83 -4.17
N MET A 130 -14.57 0.98 -3.53
CA MET A 130 -14.10 -0.28 -4.09
C MET A 130 -15.15 -1.41 -4.04
N GLY A 131 -16.25 -1.24 -3.31
CA GLY A 131 -17.21 -2.32 -3.06
C GLY A 131 -16.64 -3.46 -2.20
N THR A 132 -15.66 -3.16 -1.32
CA THR A 132 -14.98 -4.11 -0.45
C THR A 132 -15.32 -3.88 1.02
N ASN A 133 -14.78 -4.70 1.92
CA ASN A 133 -15.00 -4.60 3.36
C ASN A 133 -13.71 -4.90 4.15
N THR A 134 -13.78 -4.82 5.46
CA THR A 134 -12.61 -5.04 6.33
C THR A 134 -12.03 -6.45 6.24
N GLY A 135 -12.84 -7.45 5.91
CA GLY A 135 -12.42 -8.85 5.83
C GLY A 135 -11.73 -9.21 4.50
N ASN A 136 -11.81 -8.35 3.48
CA ASN A 136 -11.26 -8.62 2.15
C ASN A 136 -10.45 -7.46 1.57
N THR A 137 -9.99 -6.53 2.42
CA THR A 137 -9.18 -5.37 2.01
C THR A 137 -7.83 -5.41 2.70
N LEU A 138 -6.75 -5.19 1.93
CA LEU A 138 -5.40 -4.94 2.40
C LEU A 138 -5.14 -3.43 2.46
N PHE A 139 -4.37 -3.00 3.43
CA PHE A 139 -3.75 -1.67 3.44
C PHE A 139 -2.23 -1.80 3.46
N VAL A 140 -1.55 -1.09 2.57
CA VAL A 140 -0.09 -1.07 2.46
C VAL A 140 0.41 0.37 2.64
N GLY A 141 1.35 0.57 3.55
CA GLY A 141 1.93 1.89 3.83
C GLY A 141 3.21 1.81 4.65
N ASP A 142 3.94 2.91 4.74
CA ASP A 142 5.27 2.99 5.35
C ASP A 142 5.28 3.60 6.76
N GLN A 143 4.19 4.24 7.19
CA GLN A 143 4.11 4.93 8.48
C GLN A 143 3.24 4.19 9.50
N LEU A 144 3.84 3.84 10.65
CA LEU A 144 3.16 3.08 11.69
C LEU A 144 1.93 3.83 12.25
N PHE A 145 2.05 5.14 12.54
CA PHE A 145 0.99 5.90 13.21
C PHE A 145 -0.08 6.45 12.28
N THR A 146 0.25 6.78 11.04
CA THR A 146 -0.73 7.28 10.08
C THR A 146 -1.40 6.16 9.31
N ASP A 147 -0.64 5.21 8.84
CA ASP A 147 -1.07 4.16 7.93
C ASP A 147 -1.58 2.92 8.69
N VAL A 148 -0.67 2.23 9.37
CA VAL A 148 -0.98 0.98 10.07
C VAL A 148 -2.03 1.21 11.15
N TRP A 149 -1.85 2.20 12.02
CA TRP A 149 -2.81 2.48 13.07
C TRP A 149 -4.20 2.84 12.54
N GLY A 150 -4.27 3.63 11.47
CA GLY A 150 -5.54 3.96 10.82
C GLY A 150 -6.26 2.72 10.25
N ALA A 151 -5.51 1.87 9.53
CA ALA A 151 -6.00 0.61 8.98
C ALA A 151 -6.47 -0.35 10.09
N ARG A 152 -5.63 -0.58 11.11
CA ARG A 152 -5.94 -1.44 12.26
C ARG A 152 -7.19 -0.99 13.01
N ARG A 153 -7.32 0.31 13.28
CA ARG A 153 -8.52 0.87 13.92
C ARG A 153 -9.78 0.72 13.07
N THR A 154 -9.62 0.57 11.77
CA THR A 154 -10.74 0.34 10.84
C THR A 154 -11.05 -1.15 10.72
N GLY A 155 -10.15 -2.03 11.13
CA GLY A 155 -10.28 -3.49 11.04
C GLY A 155 -9.75 -4.06 9.73
N ILE A 156 -8.93 -3.29 8.99
CA ILE A 156 -8.33 -3.70 7.72
C ILE A 156 -7.00 -4.40 8.00
N TYR A 157 -6.71 -5.48 7.28
CA TYR A 157 -5.40 -6.13 7.30
C TYR A 157 -4.32 -5.17 6.83
N SER A 158 -3.30 -4.96 7.65
CA SER A 158 -2.31 -3.90 7.46
C SER A 158 -0.90 -4.45 7.25
N ILE A 159 -0.28 -4.02 6.17
CA ILE A 159 1.10 -4.36 5.84
C ILE A 159 1.93 -3.08 5.96
N LEU A 160 2.89 -3.09 6.88
CA LEU A 160 3.90 -2.03 6.98
C LEU A 160 5.05 -2.37 6.05
N VAL A 161 5.52 -1.39 5.29
CA VAL A 161 6.72 -1.53 4.46
C VAL A 161 7.82 -0.58 4.90
N LYS A 162 9.07 -0.89 4.55
CA LYS A 162 10.17 0.05 4.77
C LYS A 162 10.02 1.25 3.83
N PRO A 163 10.30 2.47 4.30
CA PRO A 163 10.28 3.64 3.43
C PRO A 163 11.34 3.52 2.32
N MET A 164 10.99 3.99 1.13
CA MET A 164 11.88 3.94 -0.04
C MET A 164 13.00 4.97 0.04
N ASP A 165 12.73 6.18 0.57
CA ASP A 165 13.72 7.24 0.70
C ASP A 165 14.15 7.42 2.16
N PRO A 166 15.45 7.26 2.48
CA PRO A 166 15.99 7.57 3.80
C PRO A 166 16.12 9.08 4.08
N HIS A 167 16.07 9.95 3.04
CA HIS A 167 16.19 11.40 3.15
C HIS A 167 14.82 12.07 3.33
N GLU A 168 14.20 11.85 4.48
CA GLU A 168 12.88 12.37 4.78
C GLU A 168 12.90 13.80 5.32
N GLU A 169 11.80 14.53 5.13
CA GLU A 169 11.56 15.80 5.80
C GLU A 169 11.70 15.66 7.33
N ILE A 170 12.22 16.69 8.00
CA ILE A 170 12.48 16.69 9.45
C ILE A 170 11.25 16.24 10.27
N GLN A 171 10.04 16.59 9.83
CA GLN A 171 8.79 16.19 10.50
C GLN A 171 8.54 14.67 10.43
N ILE A 172 8.90 14.04 9.32
CA ILE A 172 8.77 12.59 9.11
C ILE A 172 9.84 11.88 9.94
N VAL A 173 11.06 12.38 9.93
CA VAL A 173 12.18 11.86 10.77
C VAL A 173 11.84 11.87 12.26
N ILE A 174 11.17 12.92 12.76
CA ILE A 174 10.74 12.99 14.17
C ILE A 174 9.67 11.93 14.44
N LYS A 175 8.65 11.78 13.58
CA LYS A 175 7.63 10.74 13.69
C LYS A 175 8.25 9.35 13.73
N ARG A 176 9.21 9.04 12.85
CA ARG A 176 9.91 7.74 12.82
C ARG A 176 10.76 7.48 14.07
N LYS A 177 11.37 8.52 14.67
CA LYS A 177 12.08 8.36 15.95
C LYS A 177 11.13 7.88 17.06
N ILE A 178 9.88 8.36 17.05
CA ILE A 178 8.85 7.92 18.01
C ILE A 178 8.35 6.51 17.66
N GLU A 179 8.30 6.13 16.38
CA GLU A 179 7.86 4.80 15.91
C GLU A 179 8.87 3.68 16.24
N LYS A 180 10.18 3.97 16.25
CA LYS A 180 11.25 2.98 16.50
C LYS A 180 11.03 2.09 17.71
N PRO A 181 10.69 2.58 18.92
CA PRO A 181 10.48 1.71 20.09
C PRO A 181 9.27 0.79 19.92
N PHE A 182 8.22 1.24 19.20
CA PHE A 182 7.03 0.42 18.92
C PHE A 182 7.37 -0.69 17.92
N LEU A 183 8.12 -0.36 16.88
CA LEU A 183 8.57 -1.33 15.88
C LEU A 183 9.52 -2.36 16.50
N ALA A 184 10.45 -1.94 17.37
CA ALA A 184 11.31 -2.84 18.13
C ALA A 184 10.49 -3.79 19.03
N GLY A 185 9.44 -3.28 19.66
CA GLY A 185 8.50 -4.09 20.44
C GLY A 185 7.75 -5.12 19.59
N TYR A 186 7.32 -4.73 18.40
CA TYR A 186 6.70 -5.63 17.43
C TYR A 186 7.64 -6.77 17.02
N LEU A 187 8.84 -6.44 16.55
CA LEU A 187 9.84 -7.44 16.11
C LEU A 187 10.20 -8.41 17.24
N LYS A 188 10.37 -7.91 18.46
CA LYS A 188 10.60 -8.76 19.66
C LYS A 188 9.42 -9.69 19.94
N SER A 189 8.19 -9.24 19.72
CA SER A 189 6.99 -10.06 19.89
C SER A 189 6.90 -11.19 18.87
N GLN A 190 7.26 -10.92 17.61
CA GLN A 190 7.28 -11.91 16.54
C GLN A 190 8.34 -12.99 16.81
N LYS A 191 9.56 -12.59 17.18
CA LYS A 191 10.62 -13.54 17.56
C LYS A 191 10.18 -14.49 18.67
N LYS A 192 9.50 -13.99 19.71
CA LYS A 192 8.96 -14.83 20.79
C LYS A 192 7.88 -15.81 20.34
N LYS A 193 7.04 -15.43 19.35
CA LYS A 193 6.05 -16.34 18.78
C LYS A 193 6.71 -17.47 18.03
N TRP A 194 7.72 -17.14 17.25
CA TRP A 194 8.51 -18.11 16.46
C TRP A 194 9.18 -19.14 17.37
N GLU A 195 9.92 -18.69 18.41
CA GLU A 195 10.59 -19.54 19.40
C GLU A 195 9.62 -20.45 20.20
N LYS A 196 8.34 -20.04 20.33
CA LYS A 196 7.32 -20.91 20.93
C LYS A 196 6.80 -21.96 19.97
N SER A 197 6.64 -21.60 18.69
CA SER A 197 6.18 -22.53 17.65
C SER A 197 7.18 -23.69 17.46
N ASP A 198 8.47 -23.38 17.39
CA ASP A 198 9.53 -24.40 17.25
C ASP A 198 9.61 -25.37 18.43
N ARG A 199 9.27 -24.91 19.65
CA ARG A 199 9.27 -25.78 20.85
C ARG A 199 8.08 -26.75 20.91
N HIS A 200 7.07 -26.59 20.10
CA HIS A 200 5.94 -27.52 20.01
C HIS A 200 6.11 -28.54 18.88
N LEU A 201 7.15 -28.41 18.07
CA LEU A 201 7.48 -29.32 16.95
C LEU A 201 8.67 -30.25 17.28
N SER A 202 9.28 -30.09 18.44
CA SER A 202 10.34 -30.96 18.99
C SER A 202 9.79 -31.79 20.17
#